data_3f1711e5cf2c43f5e1e6285efffadf82
#
_entry.id   3f1711e5cf2c43f5e1e6285efffadf82
#
_cell.length_a   1.000
_cell.length_b   1.000
_cell.length_c   1.000
_cell.angle_alpha   90.00
_cell.angle_beta   90.00
_cell.angle_gamma   90.00
#
_symmetry.space_group_name_H-M   'P 1'
#
loop_
_entity.id
_entity.type
_entity.pdbx_description
1 polymer ?
#
loop_
_entity_poly.entity_id
_entity_poly.type
_entity_poly.pdbx_seq_one_letter_code
_entity_poly.pdbx_strand_id
1 'polypeptide(L)' 'MKIVTLSIANMVCEHCEKKIKSALESTNKFRNITVDYKNKIAVFYADKN' A
#
# COMPACT_ATOMS: atom_id res chain seq x y z
N MET A 1 14.36 8.61 0.62
CA MET A 1 13.00 8.20 0.95
C MET A 1 12.01 8.80 -0.03
N LYS A 2 11.19 7.98 -0.63
CA LYS A 2 10.21 8.42 -1.62
C LYS A 2 8.82 8.05 -1.20
N ILE A 3 7.85 8.90 -1.50
CA ILE A 3 6.44 8.59 -1.28
C ILE A 3 5.90 8.02 -2.58
N VAL A 4 5.32 6.83 -2.48
CA VAL A 4 4.75 6.16 -3.64
C VAL A 4 3.25 6.01 -3.42
N THR A 5 2.48 6.39 -4.42
CA THR A 5 1.04 6.27 -4.38
C THR A 5 0.59 5.33 -5.49
N LEU A 6 -0.11 4.27 -5.13
CA LEU A 6 -0.61 3.31 -6.09
C LEU A 6 -2.12 3.40 -6.18
N SER A 7 -2.64 3.32 -7.38
CA SER A 7 -4.08 3.29 -7.60
C SER A 7 -4.49 1.84 -7.84
N ILE A 8 -5.41 1.35 -7.03
CA ILE A 8 -5.81 -0.06 -7.07
C ILE A 8 -7.31 -0.16 -7.30
N ALA A 9 -7.68 -0.28 -8.56
CA ALA A 9 -9.09 -0.29 -8.93
C ALA A 9 -9.86 -1.50 -8.40
N ASN A 10 -9.17 -2.60 -8.17
CA ASN A 10 -9.81 -3.83 -7.70
C ASN A 10 -9.99 -3.91 -6.20
N MET A 11 -9.54 -2.90 -5.49
CA MET A 11 -9.66 -2.90 -4.04
C MET A 11 -11.03 -2.39 -3.63
N VAL A 12 -11.91 -3.32 -3.28
CA VAL A 12 -13.30 -2.97 -2.99
C VAL A 12 -13.74 -3.33 -1.57
N CYS A 13 -12.88 -3.93 -0.77
CA CYS A 13 -13.25 -4.31 0.58
C CYS A 13 -12.04 -4.35 1.50
N GLU A 14 -12.32 -4.47 2.80
CA GLU A 14 -11.26 -4.51 3.80
C GLU A 14 -10.31 -5.67 3.61
N HIS A 15 -10.80 -6.78 3.14
CA HIS A 15 -9.94 -7.95 2.93
C HIS A 15 -8.86 -7.65 1.90
N CYS A 16 -9.22 -6.96 0.84
CA CYS A 16 -8.26 -6.57 -0.17
C CYS A 16 -7.23 -5.61 0.41
N GLU A 17 -7.70 -4.68 1.23
CA GLU A 17 -6.81 -3.73 1.89
C GLU A 17 -5.77 -4.45 2.74
N LYS A 18 -6.21 -5.39 3.54
CA LYS A 18 -5.31 -6.13 4.42
C LYS A 18 -4.31 -6.97 3.63
N LYS A 19 -4.77 -7.58 2.55
CA LYS A 19 -3.90 -8.38 1.71
C LYS A 19 -2.79 -7.55 1.10
N ILE A 20 -3.15 -6.42 0.55
CA ILE A 20 -2.20 -5.54 -0.10
C ILE A 20 -1.21 -5.00 0.92
N LYS A 21 -1.70 -4.58 2.06
CA LYS A 21 -0.83 -4.07 3.11
C LYS A 21 0.15 -5.14 3.57
N SER A 22 -0.34 -6.34 3.78
CA SER A 22 0.50 -7.45 4.21
C SER A 22 1.57 -7.78 3.17
N ALA A 23 1.19 -7.76 1.90
CA ALA A 23 2.14 -8.03 0.83
C ALA A 23 3.24 -6.97 0.79
N LEU A 24 2.87 -5.71 0.97
CA LEU A 24 3.84 -4.63 0.97
C LEU A 24 4.77 -4.71 2.18
N GLU A 25 4.22 -5.02 3.34
CA GLU A 25 5.03 -5.16 4.54
C GLU A 25 5.99 -6.33 4.46
N SER A 26 5.60 -7.35 3.75
CA SER A 26 6.40 -8.55 3.60
C SER A 26 7.71 -8.31 2.85
N THR A 27 7.76 -7.27 2.05
CA THR A 27 8.97 -6.96 1.28
C THR A 27 10.05 -6.31 2.13
N ASN A 28 9.68 -5.71 3.25
CA ASN A 28 10.60 -4.97 4.12
C ASN A 28 11.30 -3.79 3.43
N LYS A 29 10.77 -3.38 2.30
CA LYS A 29 11.36 -2.27 1.54
C LYS A 29 10.55 -0.99 1.68
N PHE A 30 9.37 -1.07 2.28
CA PHE A 30 8.47 0.06 2.40
C PHE A 30 8.17 0.36 3.85
N ARG A 31 7.89 1.62 4.13
CA ARG A 31 7.57 2.08 5.48
C ARG A 31 6.33 2.95 5.46
N ASN A 32 5.68 3.06 6.62
CA ASN A 32 4.47 3.88 6.76
C ASN A 32 3.43 3.54 5.71
N ILE A 33 3.21 2.25 5.53
CA ILE A 33 2.28 1.76 4.53
C ILE A 33 0.86 2.09 4.96
N THR A 34 0.16 2.81 4.11
CA THR A 34 -1.24 3.18 4.31
C THR A 34 -2.04 2.73 3.11
N VAL A 35 -3.07 1.93 3.34
CA VAL A 35 -3.92 1.44 2.27
C VAL A 35 -5.34 1.92 2.55
N ASP A 36 -5.96 2.55 1.57
CA ASP A 36 -7.30 3.09 1.70
C ASP A 36 -8.20 2.49 0.63
N TYR A 37 -9.05 1.55 1.04
CA TYR A 37 -9.93 0.90 0.10
C TYR A 37 -11.07 1.81 -0.36
N LYS A 38 -11.42 2.82 0.42
CA LYS A 38 -12.46 3.76 0.04
C LYS A 38 -12.04 4.63 -1.13
N ASN A 39 -10.79 5.03 -1.13
CA ASN A 39 -10.22 5.83 -2.21
C ASN A 39 -9.47 4.97 -3.22
N LYS A 40 -9.38 3.68 -2.94
CA LYS A 40 -8.70 2.72 -3.83
C LYS A 40 -7.27 3.10 -4.11
N ILE A 41 -6.58 3.55 -3.08
CA ILE A 41 -5.17 3.92 -3.20
C ILE A 41 -4.36 3.31 -2.08
N ALA A 42 -3.09 3.16 -2.34
CA ALA A 42 -2.13 2.73 -1.34
C ALA A 42 -0.95 3.69 -1.37
N VAL A 43 -0.58 4.19 -0.21
CA VAL A 43 0.53 5.15 -0.08
C VAL A 43 1.56 4.58 0.87
N PHE A 44 2.80 4.65 0.49
CA PHE A 44 3.87 4.17 1.34
C PHE A 44 5.18 4.87 1.00
N TYR A 45 6.14 4.74 1.91
CA TYR A 45 7.45 5.32 1.73
C TYR A 45 8.42 4.25 1.27
N ALA A 46 9.05 4.48 0.15
CA ALA A 46 10.09 3.58 -0.35
C ALA A 46 11.44 4.12 0.09
N ASP A 47 12.19 3.29 0.78
CA ASP A 47 13.49 3.69 1.30
C ASP A 47 14.61 3.29 0.36
N LYS A 48 14.29 3.11 -0.88
CA LYS A 48 15.28 2.73 -1.86
C LYS A 48 15.66 3.89 -2.76
N ASN A 49 16.92 3.97 -3.07
CA ASN A 49 17.45 5.01 -3.95
C ASN A 49 17.03 4.80 -5.39
#